data_c3b44973dd6c6491aedbbfe8a6df60fd
#
_entry.id   c3b44973dd6c6491aedbbfe8a6df60fd
#
_cell.length_a   1.000
_cell.length_b   1.000
_cell.length_c   1.000
_cell.angle_alpha   90.00
_cell.angle_beta   90.00
_cell.angle_gamma   90.00
#
_symmetry.space_group_name_H-M   'P 1'
#
loop_
_entity.id
_entity.type
_entity.pdbx_description
1 polymer ?
#
loop_
_entity_poly.entity_id
_entity_poly.type
_entity_poly.pdbx_seq_one_letter_code
_entity_poly.pdbx_strand_id
1 'polypeptide(L)'
;VPNTKTVNGLLLQVALKPTRTTNSIDTEFSDTYRDGIIYGTIYRLLRIPGKEWTDPMAAADYFNLFQAEVSDAELRGRGGNIGVKRTVKYKSAGLSPRKRYGRYGKELDY
;
A
#
# COMPACT_ATOMS: atom_id res chain seq x y z
N VAL A 1 7.28 25.92 -29.94
CA VAL A 1 8.19 26.16 -28.82
C VAL A 1 7.98 27.59 -28.33
N PRO A 2 7.52 27.79 -27.09
CA PRO A 2 7.34 29.14 -26.57
C PRO A 2 8.69 29.82 -26.43
N ASN A 3 8.84 30.98 -27.06
CA ASN A 3 10.03 31.81 -27.00
C ASN A 3 10.16 32.63 -25.71
N THR A 4 9.21 32.54 -24.82
CA THR A 4 9.19 33.28 -23.56
C THR A 4 9.50 32.34 -22.40
N LYS A 5 10.37 32.81 -21.51
CA LYS A 5 10.66 32.15 -20.24
C LYS A 5 9.40 32.14 -19.39
N THR A 6 8.76 30.98 -19.23
CA THR A 6 7.62 30.81 -18.34
C THR A 6 8.10 30.23 -17.01
N VAL A 7 7.78 30.91 -15.91
CA VAL A 7 8.03 30.40 -14.56
C VAL A 7 6.94 29.36 -14.27
N ASN A 8 7.34 28.16 -13.78
CA ASN A 8 6.44 27.03 -13.53
C ASN A 8 5.71 26.49 -14.79
N GLY A 9 6.35 26.53 -15.96
CA GLY A 9 5.77 26.02 -17.21
C GLY A 9 5.63 24.50 -17.30
N LEU A 10 6.28 23.74 -16.41
CA LEU A 10 6.22 22.28 -16.37
C LEU A 10 6.24 21.79 -14.92
N LEU A 11 5.21 21.04 -14.54
CA LEU A 11 5.13 20.36 -13.25
C LEU A 11 5.29 18.86 -13.48
N LEU A 12 6.32 18.25 -12.88
CA LEU A 12 6.56 16.81 -12.94
C LEU A 12 6.32 16.19 -11.57
N GLN A 13 5.50 15.16 -11.53
CA GLN A 13 5.40 14.26 -10.38
C GLN A 13 6.26 13.03 -10.63
N VAL A 14 7.24 12.80 -9.77
CA VAL A 14 8.17 11.68 -9.88
C VAL A 14 8.14 10.84 -8.62
N ALA A 15 8.24 9.52 -8.79
CA ALA A 15 8.46 8.60 -7.69
C ALA A 15 9.96 8.40 -7.50
N LEU A 16 10.46 8.71 -6.31
CA LEU A 16 11.85 8.52 -5.93
C LEU A 16 12.00 7.29 -5.06
N LYS A 17 13.07 6.53 -5.26
CA LYS A 17 13.44 5.42 -4.38
C LYS A 17 14.88 5.59 -3.90
N PRO A 18 15.19 5.22 -2.65
CA PRO A 18 16.55 5.25 -2.15
C PRO A 18 17.42 4.23 -2.89
N THR A 19 18.68 4.58 -3.12
CA THR A 19 19.69 3.66 -3.65
C THR A 19 20.32 2.84 -2.52
N ARG A 20 21.01 1.75 -2.87
CA ARG A 20 21.72 0.92 -1.86
C ARG A 20 22.83 1.66 -1.11
N THR A 21 23.33 2.74 -1.67
CA THR A 21 24.41 3.55 -1.10
C THR A 21 23.90 4.78 -0.36
N THR A 22 22.59 4.95 -0.27
CA THR A 22 21.98 6.09 0.41
C THR A 22 22.17 5.97 1.92
N ASN A 23 22.74 7.00 2.53
CA ASN A 23 22.98 7.06 3.98
C ASN A 23 21.86 7.77 4.75
N SER A 24 20.93 8.40 4.04
CA SER A 24 19.81 9.11 4.64
C SER A 24 18.51 8.80 3.88
N ILE A 25 17.44 8.70 4.61
CA ILE A 25 16.07 8.51 4.11
C ILE A 25 15.23 9.67 4.59
N ASP A 26 14.27 10.08 3.78
CA ASP A 26 13.31 11.11 4.16
C ASP A 26 12.59 10.72 5.45
N THR A 27 12.47 11.65 6.38
CA THR A 27 11.85 11.43 7.69
C THR A 27 10.39 10.97 7.56
N GLU A 28 9.65 11.56 6.65
CA GLU A 28 8.26 11.16 6.39
C GLU A 28 8.14 9.70 5.98
N PHE A 29 9.05 9.23 5.12
CA PHE A 29 9.10 7.84 4.70
C PHE A 29 9.46 6.90 5.87
N SER A 30 10.46 7.29 6.66
CA SER A 30 10.89 6.47 7.79
C SER A 30 9.84 6.38 8.90
N ASP A 31 9.10 7.44 9.14
CA ASP A 31 8.02 7.45 10.13
C ASP A 31 6.81 6.63 9.68
N THR A 32 6.45 6.73 8.40
CA THR A 32 5.30 6.01 7.84
C THR A 32 5.53 4.50 7.75
N TYR A 33 6.74 4.09 7.37
CA TYR A 33 7.09 2.67 7.13
C TYR A 33 8.07 2.09 8.15
N ARG A 34 8.12 2.67 9.33
CA ARG A 34 9.05 2.29 10.40
C ARG A 34 8.99 0.80 10.72
N ASP A 35 7.81 0.28 10.93
CA ASP A 35 7.62 -1.11 11.34
C ASP A 35 8.06 -2.09 10.24
N GLY A 36 7.74 -1.79 8.98
CA GLY A 36 8.19 -2.58 7.84
C GLY A 36 9.72 -2.62 7.71
N ILE A 37 10.39 -1.49 7.93
CA ILE A 37 11.86 -1.41 7.91
C ILE A 37 12.45 -2.26 9.05
N ILE A 38 11.88 -2.17 10.25
CA ILE A 38 12.32 -2.94 11.42
C ILE A 38 12.15 -4.44 11.18
N TYR A 39 10.98 -4.90 10.75
CA TYR A 39 10.71 -6.31 10.49
C TYR A 39 11.60 -6.89 9.38
N GLY A 40 11.78 -6.15 8.29
CA GLY A 40 12.65 -6.56 7.20
C GLY A 40 14.13 -6.66 7.62
N THR A 41 14.58 -5.77 8.48
CA THR A 41 15.95 -5.80 9.03
C THR A 41 16.15 -6.98 9.96
N ILE A 42 15.24 -7.22 10.89
CA ILE A 42 15.30 -8.35 11.84
C ILE A 42 15.27 -9.67 11.07
N TYR A 43 14.39 -9.80 10.09
CA TYR A 43 14.32 -10.96 9.21
C TYR A 43 15.68 -11.29 8.57
N ARG A 44 16.36 -10.28 8.03
CA ARG A 44 17.66 -10.46 7.39
C ARG A 44 18.76 -10.83 8.40
N LEU A 45 18.74 -10.21 9.58
CA LEU A 45 19.70 -10.51 10.63
C LEU A 45 19.56 -11.94 11.15
N LEU A 46 18.35 -12.41 11.38
CA LEU A 46 18.08 -13.77 11.88
C LEU A 46 18.46 -14.86 10.87
N ARG A 47 18.63 -14.51 9.61
CA ARG A 47 19.08 -15.45 8.56
C ARG A 47 20.59 -15.53 8.37
N ILE A 48 21.38 -14.71 9.05
CA ILE A 48 22.83 -14.78 8.96
C ILE A 48 23.29 -16.09 9.60
N PRO A 49 23.95 -17.00 8.86
CA PRO A 49 24.36 -18.28 9.41
C PRO A 49 25.51 -18.15 10.39
N GLY A 50 25.57 -19.05 11.37
CA GLY A 50 26.71 -19.17 12.29
C GLY A 50 26.79 -18.09 13.37
N LYS A 51 25.72 -17.39 13.66
CA LYS A 51 25.63 -16.39 14.74
C LYS A 51 24.77 -16.90 15.89
N GLU A 52 25.00 -16.40 17.08
CA GLU A 52 24.22 -16.77 18.29
C GLU A 52 22.73 -16.40 18.14
N TRP A 53 22.42 -15.37 17.39
CA TRP A 53 21.06 -14.89 17.15
C TRP A 53 20.38 -15.52 15.92
N THR A 54 21.03 -16.45 15.25
CA THR A 54 20.46 -17.10 14.07
C THR A 54 19.26 -17.95 14.48
N ASP A 55 18.08 -17.59 14.01
CA ASP A 55 16.83 -18.32 14.26
C ASP A 55 15.97 -18.33 12.99
N PRO A 56 15.98 -19.45 12.23
CA PRO A 56 15.18 -19.54 11.00
C PRO A 56 13.66 -19.51 11.24
N MET A 57 13.19 -19.99 12.38
CA MET A 57 11.75 -19.97 12.69
C MET A 57 11.25 -18.55 12.98
N ALA A 58 11.98 -17.84 13.83
CA ALA A 58 11.69 -16.43 14.09
C ALA A 58 11.85 -15.59 12.82
N ALA A 59 12.81 -15.89 11.96
CA ALA A 59 12.98 -15.23 10.68
C ALA A 59 11.73 -15.38 9.78
N ALA A 60 11.10 -16.55 9.76
CA ALA A 60 9.87 -16.77 9.00
C ALA A 60 8.71 -15.92 9.53
N ASP A 61 8.57 -15.79 10.83
CA ASP A 61 7.53 -14.96 11.46
C ASP A 61 7.73 -13.47 11.12
N TYR A 62 8.95 -12.96 11.23
CA TYR A 62 9.26 -11.59 10.84
C TYR A 62 9.12 -11.35 9.35
N PHE A 63 9.37 -12.34 8.52
CA PHE A 63 9.11 -12.24 7.09
C PHE A 63 7.62 -12.05 6.80
N ASN A 64 6.74 -12.80 7.47
CA ASN A 64 5.30 -12.66 7.33
C ASN A 64 4.82 -11.27 7.77
N LEU A 65 5.34 -10.75 8.89
CA LEU A 65 5.05 -9.40 9.34
C LEU A 65 5.52 -8.35 8.33
N PHE A 66 6.72 -8.52 7.79
CA PHE A 66 7.24 -7.65 6.74
C PHE A 66 6.36 -7.65 5.48
N GLN A 67 5.91 -8.83 5.04
CA GLN A 67 5.02 -8.94 3.88
C GLN A 67 3.67 -8.25 4.12
N ALA A 68 3.14 -8.31 5.33
CA ALA A 68 1.93 -7.60 5.68
C ALA A 68 2.11 -6.07 5.56
N GLU A 69 3.24 -5.54 6.04
CA GLU A 69 3.56 -4.12 5.91
C GLU A 69 3.78 -3.69 4.45
N VAL A 70 4.43 -4.53 3.65
CA VAL A 70 4.61 -4.28 2.21
C VAL A 70 3.25 -4.23 1.50
N SER A 71 2.35 -5.14 1.82
CA SER A 71 1.00 -5.16 1.24
C SER A 71 0.20 -3.91 1.61
N ASP A 72 0.30 -3.45 2.85
CA ASP A 72 -0.33 -2.21 3.29
C ASP A 72 0.26 -0.98 2.58
N ALA A 73 1.59 -0.95 2.43
CA ALA A 73 2.27 0.11 1.69
C ALA A 73 1.86 0.15 0.21
N GLU A 74 1.69 -1.01 -0.43
CA GLU A 74 1.19 -1.09 -1.80
C GLU A 74 -0.24 -0.54 -1.93
N LEU A 75 -1.11 -0.87 -0.99
CA LEU A 75 -2.47 -0.34 -0.96
C LEU A 75 -2.49 1.18 -0.80
N ARG A 76 -1.66 1.71 0.08
CA ARG A 76 -1.50 3.17 0.25
C ARG A 76 -0.95 3.81 -1.01
N GLY A 77 0.05 3.21 -1.65
CA GLY A 77 0.63 3.68 -2.91
C GLY A 77 -0.40 3.73 -4.04
N ARG A 78 -1.23 2.71 -4.17
CA ARG A 78 -2.33 2.67 -5.15
C ARG A 78 -3.40 3.71 -4.86
N GLY A 79 -3.63 4.03 -3.59
CA GLY A 79 -4.54 5.09 -3.16
C GLY A 79 -3.99 6.50 -3.37
N GLY A 80 -2.73 6.66 -3.79
CA GLY A 80 -2.07 7.94 -3.97
C GLY A 80 -1.78 8.66 -2.65
N ASN A 81 -1.60 7.91 -1.55
CA ASN A 81 -1.45 8.44 -0.18
C ASN A 81 -2.56 9.41 0.26
N ILE A 82 -3.64 9.43 -0.48
CA ILE A 82 -4.82 10.19 -0.10
C ILE A 82 -5.59 9.36 0.91
N GLY A 83 -5.77 9.85 2.13
CA GLY A 83 -6.53 9.18 3.19
C GLY A 83 -8.04 9.08 2.92
N VAL A 84 -8.42 9.11 1.66
CA VAL A 84 -9.80 8.93 1.22
C VAL A 84 -10.09 7.44 1.19
N LYS A 85 -10.93 6.98 2.08
CA LYS A 85 -11.54 5.66 1.97
C LYS A 85 -12.27 5.59 0.62
N ARG A 86 -11.71 4.88 -0.33
CA ARG A 86 -12.42 4.55 -1.56
C ARG A 86 -13.56 3.63 -1.19
N THR A 87 -14.73 4.19 -1.02
CA THR A 87 -15.93 3.38 -1.00
C THR A 87 -16.14 2.87 -2.42
N VAL A 88 -15.85 1.61 -2.65
CA VAL A 88 -16.29 0.96 -3.87
C VAL A 88 -17.80 0.89 -3.79
N LYS A 89 -18.46 1.85 -4.39
CA LYS A 89 -19.87 1.67 -4.69
C LYS A 89 -19.92 0.58 -5.75
N TYR A 90 -20.26 -0.62 -5.35
CA TYR A 90 -20.69 -1.61 -6.30
C TYR A 90 -21.90 -1.02 -7.02
N LYS A 91 -21.66 -0.48 -8.19
CA LYS A 91 -22.76 -0.42 -9.14
C LYS A 91 -23.05 -1.88 -9.40
N SER A 92 -24.08 -2.39 -8.76
CA SER A 92 -24.47 -3.77 -8.90
C SER A 92 -24.69 -4.03 -10.39
N ALA A 93 -23.66 -4.58 -11.05
CA ALA A 93 -23.77 -5.01 -12.42
C ALA A 93 -24.85 -6.12 -12.46
N GLY A 94 -26.07 -5.75 -12.78
CA GLY A 94 -27.18 -6.69 -12.88
C GLY A 94 -27.76 -7.20 -11.55
N LEU A 95 -27.17 -6.85 -10.40
CA LEU A 95 -27.76 -7.08 -9.09
C LEU A 95 -28.40 -5.78 -8.60
N SER A 96 -29.28 -5.24 -9.39
CA SER A 96 -30.32 -4.36 -8.91
C SER A 96 -30.88 -4.95 -7.61
N PRO A 97 -31.15 -4.14 -6.57
CA PRO A 97 -31.82 -4.66 -5.38
C PRO A 97 -32.96 -5.52 -5.90
N ARG A 98 -32.87 -6.81 -5.61
CA ARG A 98 -33.86 -7.78 -6.10
C ARG A 98 -35.22 -7.17 -5.89
N LYS A 99 -35.87 -6.84 -6.99
CA LYS A 99 -37.27 -6.47 -6.92
C LYS A 99 -37.94 -7.61 -6.18
N ARG A 100 -38.37 -7.35 -4.97
CA ARG A 100 -39.08 -8.35 -4.22
C ARG A 100 -40.44 -8.51 -4.86
N TYR A 101 -40.63 -9.64 -5.51
CA TYR A 101 -41.95 -10.01 -5.99
C TYR A 101 -42.73 -10.59 -4.82
N GLY A 102 -43.95 -10.12 -4.67
CA GLY A 102 -44.89 -10.73 -3.72
C GLY A 102 -45.21 -12.16 -4.11
N ARG A 103 -45.93 -12.84 -3.23
CA ARG A 103 -46.28 -14.26 -3.35
C ARG A 103 -46.94 -14.63 -4.69
N TYR A 104 -47.43 -13.66 -5.43
CA TYR A 104 -48.11 -13.85 -6.73
C TYR A 104 -47.33 -13.24 -7.89
N GLY A 105 -46.03 -13.02 -7.77
CA GLY A 105 -45.19 -12.49 -8.83
C GLY A 105 -45.38 -11.01 -9.15
N LYS A 106 -46.14 -10.29 -8.37
CA LYS A 106 -46.26 -8.83 -8.50
C LYS A 106 -45.12 -8.14 -7.83
N GLU A 107 -44.54 -7.12 -8.54
CA GLU A 107 -43.54 -6.24 -7.97
C GLU A 107 -44.11 -5.52 -6.75
N LEU A 108 -43.39 -5.60 -5.61
CA LEU A 108 -43.74 -4.87 -4.41
C LEU A 108 -43.06 -3.51 -4.45
N ASP A 109 -43.87 -2.43 -4.41
CA ASP A 109 -43.36 -1.07 -4.21
C ASP A 109 -42.94 -0.89 -2.75
N TYR A 110 -41.67 -0.69 -2.58
CA TYR A 110 -41.07 -0.28 -1.32
C TYR A 110 -40.30 1.01 -1.49
#